data_b47c26e9e41c88431337ddc9d20ca88b
#
_entry.id   b47c26e9e41c88431337ddc9d20ca88b
#
_cell.length_a   1.000
_cell.length_b   1.000
_cell.length_c   1.000
_cell.angle_alpha   90.00
_cell.angle_beta   90.00
_cell.angle_gamma   90.00
#
_symmetry.space_group_name_H-M   'P 1'
#
loop_
_entity.id
_entity.type
_entity.pdbx_description
1 polymer ?
#
loop_
_entity_poly.entity_id
_entity_poly.type
_entity_poly.pdbx_seq_one_letter_code
_entity_poly.pdbx_strand_id
1 'polypeptide(L)'
;MVGRPKDPTINHKIFNELDRMLDTTHFRDITIDQISENTGVSKATIYRRWKDKSSIIVDMFVSRTQIFENENKDLYTGLYQFLIKIMEIYKTNLGRAVIEILISNQQVEARELFMKGFFKSNRKLLKSIIAHHIKEEDQDLFIDMIFSPIYFNILIKPETLDEAYIEKMLDVILKSFNQ
;
A
#
# COMPACT_ATOMS: atom_id res chain seq x y z
N MET A 1 -2.43 -21.37 27.56
CA MET A 1 -3.49 -21.80 26.62
C MET A 1 -3.12 -21.30 25.25
N VAL A 2 -2.84 -22.19 24.31
CA VAL A 2 -2.60 -21.83 22.91
C VAL A 2 -3.95 -21.42 22.32
N GLY A 3 -4.11 -20.15 21.94
CA GLY A 3 -5.34 -19.65 21.33
C GLY A 3 -5.64 -20.41 20.03
N ARG A 4 -6.91 -20.71 19.77
CA ARG A 4 -7.37 -21.36 18.53
C ARG A 4 -6.80 -20.59 17.32
N PRO A 5 -6.19 -21.26 16.33
CA PRO A 5 -5.65 -20.61 15.13
C PRO A 5 -6.71 -19.68 14.50
N LYS A 6 -6.28 -18.50 14.05
CA LYS A 6 -7.19 -17.55 13.37
C LYS A 6 -7.66 -18.20 12.06
N ASP A 7 -8.96 -18.41 11.93
CA ASP A 7 -9.56 -18.97 10.71
C ASP A 7 -9.35 -17.99 9.54
N PRO A 8 -8.61 -18.37 8.49
CA PRO A 8 -8.31 -17.49 7.36
C PRO A 8 -9.56 -17.17 6.52
N THR A 9 -10.59 -18.02 6.55
CA THR A 9 -11.83 -17.82 5.78
C THR A 9 -12.56 -16.55 6.22
N ILE A 10 -12.44 -16.15 7.48
CA ILE A 10 -13.05 -14.94 8.03
C ILE A 10 -12.41 -13.69 7.39
N ASN A 11 -11.08 -13.67 7.23
CA ASN A 11 -10.40 -12.54 6.59
C ASN A 11 -10.87 -12.39 5.15
N HIS A 12 -10.88 -13.47 4.37
CA HIS A 12 -11.37 -13.45 2.99
C HIS A 12 -12.81 -12.94 2.88
N LYS A 13 -13.69 -13.38 3.78
CA LYS A 13 -15.09 -12.96 3.80
C LYS A 13 -15.23 -11.46 4.05
N ILE A 14 -14.48 -10.93 5.01
CA ILE A 14 -14.48 -9.50 5.35
C ILE A 14 -13.83 -8.68 4.22
N PHE A 15 -12.71 -9.11 3.67
CA PHE A 15 -12.01 -8.40 2.61
C PHE A 15 -12.81 -8.33 1.31
N ASN A 16 -13.49 -9.42 0.92
CA ASN A 16 -14.36 -9.42 -0.26
C ASN A 16 -15.56 -8.48 -0.09
N GLU A 17 -16.14 -8.44 1.11
CA GLU A 17 -17.23 -7.50 1.38
C GLU A 17 -16.76 -6.06 1.39
N LEU A 18 -15.60 -5.78 1.97
CA LEU A 18 -15.01 -4.44 1.95
C LEU A 18 -14.70 -3.94 0.54
N ASP A 19 -14.25 -4.80 -0.38
CA ASP A 19 -14.11 -4.41 -1.78
C ASP A 19 -15.41 -3.92 -2.36
N ARG A 20 -16.45 -4.75 -2.22
CA ARG A 20 -17.78 -4.42 -2.73
C ARG A 20 -18.31 -3.11 -2.13
N MET A 21 -18.05 -2.87 -0.84
CA MET A 21 -18.46 -1.64 -0.18
C MET A 21 -17.65 -0.43 -0.70
N LEU A 22 -16.34 -0.59 -0.91
CA LEU A 22 -15.48 0.48 -1.41
C LEU A 22 -15.79 0.88 -2.87
N ASP A 23 -16.43 0.02 -3.65
CA ASP A 23 -16.87 0.35 -5.02
C ASP A 23 -18.03 1.35 -5.04
N THR A 24 -18.84 1.40 -3.98
CA THR A 24 -20.07 2.20 -3.92
C THR A 24 -20.10 3.20 -2.77
N THR A 25 -19.22 3.05 -1.79
CA THR A 25 -19.28 3.81 -0.54
C THR A 25 -17.87 4.31 -0.19
N HIS A 26 -17.77 5.59 0.17
CA HIS A 26 -16.51 6.15 0.61
C HIS A 26 -16.04 5.48 1.92
N PHE A 27 -14.74 5.21 2.05
CA PHE A 27 -14.16 4.55 3.22
C PHE A 27 -14.63 5.13 4.56
N ARG A 28 -14.78 6.46 4.65
CA ARG A 28 -15.20 7.14 5.90
C ARG A 28 -16.59 6.73 6.34
N ASP A 29 -17.48 6.44 5.40
CA ASP A 29 -18.89 6.12 5.65
C ASP A 29 -19.12 4.63 5.93
N ILE A 30 -18.15 3.78 5.67
CA ILE A 30 -18.19 2.36 6.02
C ILE A 30 -18.06 2.21 7.55
N THR A 31 -18.89 1.34 8.13
CA THR A 31 -18.90 1.04 9.57
C THR A 31 -18.66 -0.44 9.86
N ILE A 32 -18.16 -0.75 11.06
CA ILE A 32 -18.01 -2.14 11.53
C ILE A 32 -19.37 -2.84 11.60
N ASP A 33 -20.43 -2.09 11.88
CA ASP A 33 -21.80 -2.61 11.96
C ASP A 33 -22.27 -3.13 10.60
N GLN A 34 -22.08 -2.34 9.54
CA GLN A 34 -22.37 -2.76 8.17
C GLN A 34 -21.53 -3.98 7.75
N ILE A 35 -20.22 -3.96 8.07
CA ILE A 35 -19.35 -5.11 7.78
C ILE A 35 -19.86 -6.38 8.49
N SER A 36 -20.22 -6.27 9.76
CA SER A 36 -20.75 -7.38 10.56
C SER A 36 -22.06 -7.92 9.99
N GLU A 37 -22.99 -7.03 9.65
CA GLU A 37 -24.29 -7.36 9.09
C GLU A 37 -24.16 -8.04 7.71
N ASN A 38 -23.41 -7.44 6.79
CA ASN A 38 -23.27 -7.97 5.44
C ASN A 38 -22.49 -9.28 5.39
N THR A 39 -21.52 -9.46 6.28
CA THR A 39 -20.72 -10.70 6.33
C THR A 39 -21.30 -11.78 7.22
N GLY A 40 -22.21 -11.45 8.15
CA GLY A 40 -22.65 -12.34 9.23
C GLY A 40 -21.54 -12.68 10.24
N VAL A 41 -20.39 -11.98 10.19
CA VAL A 41 -19.31 -12.14 11.18
C VAL A 41 -19.59 -11.22 12.36
N SER A 42 -19.66 -11.78 13.58
CA SER A 42 -19.97 -10.97 14.76
C SER A 42 -18.93 -9.87 15.01
N LYS A 43 -19.37 -8.71 15.48
CA LYS A 43 -18.49 -7.59 15.88
C LYS A 43 -17.38 -8.04 16.83
N ALA A 44 -17.70 -8.91 17.80
CA ALA A 44 -16.71 -9.46 18.73
C ALA A 44 -15.59 -10.23 18.01
N THR A 45 -15.92 -10.95 16.93
CA THR A 45 -14.94 -11.65 16.11
C THR A 45 -14.10 -10.68 15.30
N ILE A 46 -14.69 -9.60 14.78
CA ILE A 46 -13.97 -8.53 14.06
C ILE A 46 -13.00 -7.83 15.01
N TYR A 47 -13.47 -7.32 16.16
CA TYR A 47 -12.64 -6.61 17.14
C TYR A 47 -11.52 -7.46 17.77
N ARG A 48 -11.68 -8.78 17.81
CA ARG A 48 -10.59 -9.67 18.22
C ARG A 48 -9.43 -9.73 17.23
N ARG A 49 -9.66 -9.37 15.95
CA ARG A 49 -8.66 -9.40 14.88
C ARG A 49 -8.08 -8.02 14.58
N TRP A 50 -8.93 -7.01 14.57
CA TRP A 50 -8.60 -5.64 14.21
C TRP A 50 -9.23 -4.68 15.22
N LYS A 51 -8.48 -3.69 15.62
CA LYS A 51 -8.93 -2.69 16.61
C LYS A 51 -10.03 -1.77 16.06
N ASP A 52 -9.93 -1.44 14.77
CA ASP A 52 -10.82 -0.54 14.06
C ASP A 52 -10.91 -0.88 12.57
N LYS A 53 -11.78 -0.18 11.85
CA LYS A 53 -11.94 -0.39 10.39
C LYS A 53 -10.70 -0.03 9.59
N SER A 54 -9.92 0.94 10.04
CA SER A 54 -8.69 1.35 9.36
C SER A 54 -7.66 0.25 9.38
N SER A 55 -7.55 -0.48 10.49
CA SER A 55 -6.69 -1.65 10.60
C SER A 55 -7.13 -2.78 9.67
N ILE A 56 -8.44 -2.96 9.42
CA ILE A 56 -8.94 -3.95 8.44
C ILE A 56 -8.51 -3.54 7.02
N ILE A 57 -8.72 -2.29 6.64
CA ILE A 57 -8.38 -1.74 5.32
C ILE A 57 -6.88 -1.90 5.04
N VAL A 58 -6.04 -1.55 6.00
CA VAL A 58 -4.58 -1.66 5.83
C VAL A 58 -4.13 -3.13 5.78
N ASP A 59 -4.70 -4.02 6.60
CA ASP A 59 -4.39 -5.45 6.57
C ASP A 59 -4.78 -6.07 5.22
N MET A 60 -5.95 -5.71 4.70
CA MET A 60 -6.42 -6.10 3.37
C MET A 60 -5.45 -5.61 2.27
N PHE A 61 -5.04 -4.34 2.32
CA PHE A 61 -4.09 -3.76 1.39
C PHE A 61 -2.75 -4.50 1.44
N VAL A 62 -2.17 -4.69 2.62
CA VAL A 62 -0.90 -5.41 2.82
C VAL A 62 -1.00 -6.84 2.29
N SER A 63 -2.10 -7.54 2.56
CA SER A 63 -2.29 -8.93 2.10
C SER A 63 -2.32 -9.08 0.57
N ARG A 64 -2.73 -8.03 -0.16
CA ARG A 64 -2.82 -8.02 -1.63
C ARG A 64 -1.57 -7.50 -2.32
N THR A 65 -0.75 -6.78 -1.61
CA THR A 65 0.42 -6.09 -2.18
C THR A 65 1.75 -6.75 -1.84
N GLN A 66 1.74 -7.93 -1.21
CA GLN A 66 2.95 -8.62 -0.74
C GLN A 66 3.84 -9.20 -1.84
N ILE A 67 3.44 -9.17 -3.12
CA ILE A 67 4.13 -9.90 -4.19
C ILE A 67 4.72 -8.91 -5.19
N PHE A 68 5.86 -8.34 -4.86
CA PHE A 68 6.76 -7.77 -5.86
C PHE A 68 7.99 -8.67 -5.96
N GLU A 69 7.98 -9.62 -6.87
CA GLU A 69 9.20 -10.29 -7.31
C GLU A 69 9.81 -9.46 -8.43
N ASN A 70 11.04 -9.01 -8.25
CA ASN A 70 11.79 -8.33 -9.31
C ASN A 70 12.63 -9.38 -10.06
N GLU A 71 12.12 -9.84 -11.18
CA GLU A 71 12.84 -10.75 -12.06
C GLU A 71 13.81 -10.02 -13.02
N ASN A 72 13.76 -8.69 -13.07
CA ASN A 72 14.54 -7.89 -14.01
C ASN A 72 15.92 -7.54 -13.45
N LYS A 73 16.92 -7.70 -14.29
CA LYS A 73 18.32 -7.38 -13.99
C LYS A 73 18.71 -5.96 -14.36
N ASP A 74 17.92 -5.29 -15.19
CA ASP A 74 18.14 -3.90 -15.60
C ASP A 74 17.50 -2.93 -14.62
N LEU A 75 18.27 -1.94 -14.19
CA LEU A 75 17.86 -0.96 -13.18
C LEU A 75 16.61 -0.18 -13.58
N TYR A 76 16.61 0.37 -14.81
CA TYR A 76 15.51 1.21 -15.28
C TYR A 76 14.21 0.41 -15.36
N THR A 77 14.26 -0.72 -16.05
CA THR A 77 13.08 -1.60 -16.22
C THR A 77 12.55 -2.10 -14.88
N GLY A 78 13.43 -2.48 -13.97
CA GLY A 78 13.04 -2.94 -12.63
C GLY A 78 12.34 -1.86 -11.82
N LEU A 79 12.87 -0.64 -11.81
CA LEU A 79 12.26 0.50 -11.13
C LEU A 79 10.94 0.92 -11.80
N TYR A 80 10.92 1.01 -13.13
CA TYR A 80 9.72 1.37 -13.89
C TYR A 80 8.56 0.42 -13.60
N GLN A 81 8.77 -0.86 -13.75
CA GLN A 81 7.73 -1.87 -13.49
C GLN A 81 7.25 -1.84 -12.03
N PHE A 82 8.17 -1.66 -11.10
CA PHE A 82 7.81 -1.49 -9.69
C PHE A 82 6.91 -0.27 -9.48
N LEU A 83 7.27 0.88 -10.04
CA LEU A 83 6.53 2.13 -9.87
C LEU A 83 5.15 2.10 -10.56
N ILE A 84 5.04 1.48 -11.74
CA ILE A 84 3.76 1.26 -12.40
C ILE A 84 2.82 0.44 -11.50
N LYS A 85 3.30 -0.68 -10.94
CA LYS A 85 2.50 -1.48 -10.02
C LYS A 85 2.06 -0.70 -8.77
N ILE A 86 2.96 0.11 -8.20
CA ILE A 86 2.64 1.00 -7.07
C ILE A 86 1.55 2.01 -7.47
N MET A 87 1.69 2.64 -8.61
CA MET A 87 0.71 3.58 -9.14
C MET A 87 -0.66 2.93 -9.30
N GLU A 88 -0.72 1.76 -9.94
CA GLU A 88 -1.96 1.02 -10.16
C GLU A 88 -2.66 0.67 -8.86
N ILE A 89 -1.92 0.17 -7.87
CA ILE A 89 -2.45 -0.18 -6.54
C ILE A 89 -3.05 1.06 -5.86
N TYR A 90 -2.35 2.17 -5.86
CA TYR A 90 -2.83 3.39 -5.20
C TYR A 90 -3.97 4.09 -5.95
N LYS A 91 -4.16 3.82 -7.25
CA LYS A 91 -5.32 4.29 -8.01
C LYS A 91 -6.62 3.56 -7.66
N THR A 92 -6.56 2.39 -7.02
CA THR A 92 -7.75 1.68 -6.53
C THR A 92 -8.43 2.42 -5.39
N ASN A 93 -9.72 2.16 -5.15
CA ASN A 93 -10.46 2.69 -4.00
C ASN A 93 -9.80 2.26 -2.66
N LEU A 94 -9.30 1.03 -2.60
CA LEU A 94 -8.55 0.51 -1.46
C LEU A 94 -7.25 1.31 -1.23
N GLY A 95 -6.47 1.53 -2.29
CA GLY A 95 -5.21 2.30 -2.21
C GLY A 95 -5.44 3.73 -1.75
N ARG A 96 -6.48 4.40 -2.27
CA ARG A 96 -6.87 5.76 -1.84
C ARG A 96 -7.27 5.79 -0.37
N ALA A 97 -8.07 4.82 0.09
CA ALA A 97 -8.46 4.71 1.49
C ALA A 97 -7.24 4.55 2.42
N VAL A 98 -6.24 3.76 2.02
CA VAL A 98 -4.99 3.60 2.78
C VAL A 98 -4.24 4.91 2.89
N ILE A 99 -4.09 5.69 1.81
CA ILE A 99 -3.43 6.99 1.85
C ILE A 99 -4.16 7.94 2.80
N GLU A 100 -5.49 8.01 2.75
CA GLU A 100 -6.27 8.83 3.67
C GLU A 100 -6.06 8.45 5.14
N ILE A 101 -6.00 7.15 5.43
CA ILE A 101 -5.72 6.61 6.76
C ILE A 101 -4.34 7.07 7.24
N LEU A 102 -3.32 6.97 6.38
CA LEU A 102 -1.94 7.31 6.73
C LEU A 102 -1.74 8.81 7.01
N ILE A 103 -2.49 9.67 6.32
CA ILE A 103 -2.42 11.13 6.50
C ILE A 103 -3.11 11.57 7.79
N SER A 104 -4.14 10.84 8.24
CA SER A 104 -4.98 11.29 9.36
C SER A 104 -4.28 11.31 10.72
N ASN A 105 -3.05 10.87 10.86
CA ASN A 105 -2.21 10.79 12.08
C ASN A 105 -2.89 10.16 13.33
N GLN A 106 -4.17 9.83 13.27
CA GLN A 106 -4.95 9.31 14.40
C GLN A 106 -4.99 7.78 14.45
N GLN A 107 -4.57 7.12 13.36
CA GLN A 107 -4.72 5.68 13.16
C GLN A 107 -3.40 4.94 13.41
N VAL A 108 -2.93 4.97 14.67
CA VAL A 108 -1.60 4.45 15.05
C VAL A 108 -1.41 2.99 14.65
N GLU A 109 -2.37 2.11 14.93
CA GLU A 109 -2.26 0.67 14.66
C GLU A 109 -2.28 0.37 13.16
N ALA A 110 -3.17 1.02 12.40
CA ALA A 110 -3.21 0.90 10.94
C ALA A 110 -1.88 1.35 10.31
N ARG A 111 -1.32 2.47 10.81
CA ARG A 111 -0.01 2.95 10.37
C ARG A 111 1.11 1.95 10.68
N GLU A 112 1.12 1.35 11.86
CA GLU A 112 2.11 0.32 12.21
C GLU A 112 2.01 -0.92 11.30
N LEU A 113 0.79 -1.38 11.00
CA LEU A 113 0.56 -2.47 10.05
C LEU A 113 1.13 -2.14 8.66
N PHE A 114 0.84 -0.94 8.16
CA PHE A 114 1.39 -0.47 6.89
C PHE A 114 2.92 -0.41 6.91
N MET A 115 3.51 0.20 7.93
CA MET A 115 4.95 0.34 8.06
C MET A 115 5.67 -1.00 8.11
N LYS A 116 5.11 -1.99 8.81
CA LYS A 116 5.70 -3.33 8.91
C LYS A 116 5.48 -4.17 7.65
N GLY A 117 4.25 -4.18 7.14
CA GLY A 117 3.85 -5.09 6.07
C GLY A 117 4.22 -4.58 4.67
N PHE A 118 4.01 -3.31 4.39
CA PHE A 118 4.19 -2.74 3.06
C PHE A 118 5.45 -1.88 2.94
N PHE A 119 5.58 -0.85 3.76
CA PHE A 119 6.64 0.14 3.63
C PHE A 119 8.05 -0.47 3.74
N LYS A 120 8.33 -1.21 4.82
CA LYS A 120 9.65 -1.83 5.03
C LYS A 120 9.97 -2.89 3.99
N SER A 121 8.98 -3.68 3.56
CA SER A 121 9.18 -4.73 2.57
C SER A 121 9.53 -4.15 1.20
N ASN A 122 8.78 -3.13 0.74
CA ASN A 122 9.06 -2.48 -0.53
C ASN A 122 10.38 -1.69 -0.51
N ARG A 123 10.70 -1.03 0.61
CA ARG A 123 11.98 -0.36 0.77
C ARG A 123 13.16 -1.32 0.70
N LYS A 124 13.04 -2.50 1.31
CA LYS A 124 14.06 -3.56 1.22
C LYS A 124 14.24 -4.05 -0.22
N LEU A 125 13.14 -4.28 -0.93
CA LEU A 125 13.16 -4.69 -2.34
C LEU A 125 13.83 -3.61 -3.21
N LEU A 126 13.44 -2.35 -3.06
CA LEU A 126 14.05 -1.25 -3.81
C LEU A 126 15.54 -1.12 -3.53
N LYS A 127 15.97 -1.22 -2.27
CA LYS A 127 17.38 -1.23 -1.93
C LYS A 127 18.15 -2.35 -2.63
N SER A 128 17.55 -3.54 -2.79
CA SER A 128 18.18 -4.63 -3.55
C SER A 128 18.28 -4.36 -5.06
N ILE A 129 17.33 -3.62 -5.64
CA ILE A 129 17.36 -3.22 -7.05
C ILE A 129 18.47 -2.18 -7.30
N ILE A 130 18.60 -1.20 -6.41
CA ILE A 130 19.48 -0.05 -6.61
C ILE A 130 20.90 -0.25 -6.02
N ALA A 131 21.15 -1.34 -5.28
CA ALA A 131 22.35 -1.56 -4.48
C ALA A 131 23.69 -1.35 -5.22
N HIS A 132 23.75 -1.71 -6.53
CA HIS A 132 24.95 -1.58 -7.35
C HIS A 132 25.00 -0.32 -8.21
N HIS A 133 23.98 0.54 -8.11
CA HIS A 133 23.80 1.71 -8.97
C HIS A 133 23.78 3.02 -8.18
N ILE A 134 23.31 2.98 -6.92
CA ILE A 134 23.17 4.16 -6.06
C ILE A 134 24.03 3.93 -4.81
N LYS A 135 24.85 4.93 -4.44
CA LYS A 135 25.67 4.88 -3.23
C LYS A 135 24.81 4.61 -2.00
N GLU A 136 25.30 3.82 -1.07
CA GLU A 136 24.55 3.38 0.12
C GLU A 136 23.98 4.57 0.91
N GLU A 137 24.76 5.63 1.06
CA GLU A 137 24.37 6.87 1.75
C GLU A 137 23.19 7.61 1.10
N ASP A 138 23.00 7.44 -0.23
CA ASP A 138 21.97 8.13 -1.02
C ASP A 138 20.72 7.26 -1.24
N GLN A 139 20.76 5.96 -0.95
CA GLN A 139 19.66 5.03 -1.27
C GLN A 139 18.34 5.42 -0.62
N ASP A 140 18.37 5.85 0.64
CA ASP A 140 17.16 6.24 1.34
C ASP A 140 16.54 7.51 0.75
N LEU A 141 17.37 8.50 0.40
CA LEU A 141 16.92 9.71 -0.28
C LEU A 141 16.37 9.42 -1.68
N PHE A 142 17.06 8.58 -2.45
CA PHE A 142 16.61 8.13 -3.77
C PHE A 142 15.21 7.51 -3.70
N ILE A 143 15.00 6.57 -2.77
CA ILE A 143 13.72 5.91 -2.56
C ILE A 143 12.63 6.91 -2.17
N ASP A 144 12.94 7.85 -1.29
CA ASP A 144 11.98 8.88 -0.90
C ASP A 144 11.62 9.80 -2.08
N MET A 145 12.58 10.13 -2.95
CA MET A 145 12.35 10.95 -4.15
C MET A 145 11.46 10.25 -5.18
N ILE A 146 11.55 8.94 -5.36
CA ILE A 146 10.69 8.22 -6.30
C ILE A 146 9.27 8.02 -5.77
N PHE A 147 9.07 7.92 -4.46
CA PHE A 147 7.73 7.77 -3.88
C PHE A 147 6.98 9.10 -3.66
N SER A 148 7.69 10.14 -3.26
CA SER A 148 7.05 11.42 -2.90
C SER A 148 6.19 12.01 -4.01
N PRO A 149 6.63 12.05 -5.29
CA PRO A 149 5.81 12.57 -6.38
C PRO A 149 4.56 11.71 -6.64
N ILE A 150 4.64 10.39 -6.43
CA ILE A 150 3.50 9.48 -6.59
C ILE A 150 2.45 9.80 -5.54
N TYR A 151 2.82 9.87 -4.26
CA TYR A 151 1.90 10.21 -3.18
C TYR A 151 1.30 11.60 -3.34
N PHE A 152 2.12 12.58 -3.73
CA PHE A 152 1.64 13.93 -4.00
C PHE A 152 0.57 13.94 -5.11
N ASN A 153 0.83 13.28 -6.22
CA ASN A 153 -0.12 13.27 -7.33
C ASN A 153 -1.41 12.52 -6.99
N ILE A 154 -1.33 11.36 -6.33
CA ILE A 154 -2.54 10.62 -5.92
C ILE A 154 -3.45 11.49 -5.05
N LEU A 155 -2.87 12.34 -4.19
CA LEU A 155 -3.64 13.18 -3.28
C LEU A 155 -4.16 14.47 -3.91
N ILE A 156 -3.37 15.08 -4.79
CA ILE A 156 -3.61 16.46 -5.25
C ILE A 156 -4.02 16.51 -6.73
N LYS A 157 -3.43 15.64 -7.58
CA LYS A 157 -3.60 15.66 -9.04
C LYS A 157 -3.68 14.23 -9.60
N PRO A 158 -4.64 13.41 -9.18
CA PRO A 158 -4.67 11.99 -9.57
C PRO A 158 -4.76 11.77 -11.08
N GLU A 159 -5.29 12.73 -11.82
CA GLU A 159 -5.41 12.70 -13.28
C GLU A 159 -4.08 12.85 -14.01
N THR A 160 -3.05 13.42 -13.37
CA THR A 160 -1.73 13.61 -13.97
C THR A 160 -0.80 12.43 -13.76
N LEU A 161 -1.17 11.47 -12.92
CA LEU A 161 -0.36 10.32 -12.61
C LEU A 161 -0.66 9.19 -13.60
N ASP A 162 0.18 9.07 -14.62
CA ASP A 162 0.12 8.04 -15.67
C ASP A 162 1.51 7.43 -15.94
N GLU A 163 1.61 6.53 -16.89
CA GLU A 163 2.85 5.88 -17.27
C GLU A 163 3.89 6.90 -17.78
N ALA A 164 3.48 7.87 -18.61
CA ALA A 164 4.37 8.89 -19.13
C ALA A 164 4.95 9.78 -18.03
N TYR A 165 4.14 10.08 -17.00
CA TYR A 165 4.63 10.78 -15.82
C TYR A 165 5.69 9.96 -15.08
N ILE A 166 5.44 8.65 -14.87
CA ILE A 166 6.39 7.75 -14.19
C ILE A 166 7.71 7.67 -14.97
N GLU A 167 7.67 7.50 -16.30
CA GLU A 167 8.86 7.48 -17.15
C GLU A 167 9.68 8.77 -16.99
N LYS A 168 9.04 9.91 -17.18
CA LYS A 168 9.70 11.22 -17.09
C LYS A 168 10.28 11.48 -15.70
N MET A 169 9.54 11.13 -14.66
CA MET A 169 9.98 11.25 -13.27
C MET A 169 11.23 10.40 -13.02
N LEU A 170 11.19 9.14 -13.44
CA LEU A 170 12.30 8.22 -13.26
C LEU A 170 13.56 8.68 -14.01
N ASP A 171 13.42 9.15 -15.26
CA ASP A 171 14.51 9.71 -16.03
C ASP A 171 15.21 10.89 -15.34
N VAL A 172 14.41 11.80 -14.79
CA VAL A 172 14.94 12.98 -14.08
C VAL A 172 15.68 12.57 -12.81
N ILE A 173 15.07 11.67 -12.02
CA ILE A 173 15.66 11.22 -10.75
C ILE A 173 16.95 10.44 -11.01
N LEU A 174 16.97 9.48 -11.95
CA LEU A 174 18.15 8.69 -12.26
C LEU A 174 19.30 9.57 -12.76
N LYS A 175 19.03 10.58 -13.58
CA LYS A 175 20.06 11.55 -14.03
C LYS A 175 20.67 12.34 -12.87
N SER A 176 19.92 12.58 -11.80
CA SER A 176 20.42 13.33 -10.64
C SER A 176 21.37 12.52 -9.75
N PHE A 177 21.31 11.18 -9.82
CA PHE A 177 22.16 10.29 -9.03
C PHE A 177 23.29 9.61 -9.85
N ASN A 178 23.27 9.70 -11.17
CA ASN A 178 24.32 9.19 -12.06
C ASN A 178 25.41 10.27 -12.29
N GLN A 179 26.06 10.72 -11.20
CA GLN A 179 27.25 11.56 -11.27
C GLN A 179 28.52 10.75 -11.04
#